data_d7ff55f34b75ecec1bed81c84de0fd73
#
_entry.id   d7ff55f34b75ecec1bed81c84de0fd73
#
_cell.length_a   1.000
_cell.length_b   1.000
_cell.length_c   1.000
_cell.angle_alpha   90.00
_cell.angle_beta   90.00
_cell.angle_gamma   90.00
#
_symmetry.space_group_name_H-M   'P 1'
#
loop_
_entity.id
_entity.type
_entity.pdbx_description
1 polymer ?
#
loop_
_entity_poly.entity_id
_entity_poly.type
_entity_poly.pdbx_seq_one_letter_code
_entity_poly.pdbx_strand_id
1 'polypeptide(L)'
;CQNTSQGPVPVAQEDMPAYIDEVLHLIEFCNGSTATEWGAKRAAMGHPEPFGLEYLGIGNEDLIDDVFKNRFQQIFDAVKAAYPDIVVVGTVGPAPSGQDYEEGWKYAREAGLPIVDEHSYQSSSWWFHNLDHYDHTDRKGPKVYLGEYGSWNTQLINGLSEAAFMGRMELNGDVVAMASYAPLFAKNGHHSWNPDLIYFDNERAYHPYSYWVQQMYATTTADTAWPVTVEGPSTLRRTLPDTVRLRIAGNAKADLNNLVITTASGETINLGNVAYDGRTIDTALDLHADSYSIDTTVVYYEGRWGMDLICGDIDGKNHNIISLGRGHSVRVVRDGTAYALAGTEVSMNEVRPGTTWQVHVDVTDRGQAMKLYIDGTLIADGTEVKDEPRRTVTVSRNDKAGETYVRVVNAMDAPISVDLRQILAELNISTASAASATATVLAGDNPYAGQVGEESPTRPRQTAIDLTDGDYTAPAWSFTTITIK
;
A
#
# COMPACT_ATOMS: atom_id res chain seq x y z
N CYS A 1 14.89 -16.34 0.99
CA CYS A 1 13.98 -15.66 0.07
C CYS A 1 13.80 -16.47 -1.20
N GLN A 2 12.56 -16.87 -1.51
CA GLN A 2 12.27 -17.70 -2.68
C GLN A 2 12.15 -16.86 -3.96
N ASN A 3 11.83 -15.57 -3.80
CA ASN A 3 11.63 -14.66 -4.93
C ASN A 3 12.86 -13.80 -5.18
N THR A 4 13.50 -13.98 -6.32
CA THR A 4 14.67 -13.19 -6.73
C THR A 4 14.48 -12.59 -8.11
N SER A 5 15.37 -11.66 -8.49
CA SER A 5 15.37 -11.10 -9.85
C SER A 5 15.58 -12.14 -10.97
N GLN A 6 16.02 -13.35 -10.61
CA GLN A 6 16.25 -14.48 -11.53
C GLN A 6 15.14 -15.54 -11.46
N GLY A 7 14.12 -15.29 -10.64
CA GLY A 7 13.03 -16.21 -10.35
C GLY A 7 13.13 -16.86 -8.97
N PRO A 8 12.24 -17.82 -8.63
CA PRO A 8 12.23 -18.47 -7.34
C PRO A 8 13.48 -19.34 -7.13
N VAL A 9 14.12 -19.19 -5.97
CA VAL A 9 15.27 -19.98 -5.52
C VAL A 9 14.98 -20.55 -4.13
N PRO A 10 14.20 -21.63 -4.03
CA PRO A 10 13.89 -22.25 -2.75
C PRO A 10 15.11 -22.93 -2.13
N VAL A 11 15.13 -23.06 -0.80
CA VAL A 11 16.07 -23.93 -0.11
C VAL A 11 15.87 -25.39 -0.58
N ALA A 12 16.93 -26.07 -0.98
CA ALA A 12 16.84 -27.46 -1.39
C ALA A 12 16.33 -28.35 -0.24
N GLN A 13 15.58 -29.41 -0.55
CA GLN A 13 14.99 -30.25 0.49
C GLN A 13 16.04 -30.90 1.41
N GLU A 14 17.17 -31.28 0.85
CA GLU A 14 18.29 -31.85 1.57
C GLU A 14 18.97 -30.86 2.55
N ASP A 15 18.87 -29.55 2.28
CA ASP A 15 19.45 -28.49 3.10
C ASP A 15 18.49 -28.00 4.18
N MET A 16 17.22 -28.39 4.14
CA MET A 16 16.19 -27.92 5.11
C MET A 16 16.56 -28.25 6.57
N PRO A 17 17.10 -29.44 6.92
CA PRO A 17 17.46 -29.68 8.33
C PRO A 17 18.49 -28.68 8.86
N ALA A 18 19.55 -28.39 8.10
CA ALA A 18 20.57 -27.41 8.50
C ALA A 18 19.99 -25.99 8.59
N TYR A 19 19.11 -25.62 7.66
CA TYR A 19 18.45 -24.31 7.68
C TYR A 19 17.52 -24.17 8.91
N ILE A 20 16.79 -25.22 9.25
CA ILE A 20 15.92 -25.24 10.46
C ILE A 20 16.76 -25.12 11.73
N ASP A 21 17.90 -25.83 11.82
CA ASP A 21 18.82 -25.71 12.94
C ASP A 21 19.30 -24.28 13.13
N GLU A 22 19.62 -23.54 12.05
CA GLU A 22 20.00 -22.13 12.13
C GLU A 22 18.85 -21.25 12.67
N VAL A 23 17.61 -21.50 12.26
CA VAL A 23 16.43 -20.79 12.80
C VAL A 23 16.27 -21.05 14.30
N LEU A 24 16.40 -22.30 14.75
CA LEU A 24 16.33 -22.65 16.17
C LEU A 24 17.49 -22.04 16.96
N HIS A 25 18.69 -22.02 16.39
CA HIS A 25 19.85 -21.35 16.99
C HIS A 25 19.68 -19.84 17.14
N LEU A 26 19.02 -19.19 16.19
CA LEU A 26 18.67 -17.77 16.33
C LEU A 26 17.76 -17.52 17.54
N ILE A 27 16.74 -18.35 17.74
CA ILE A 27 15.86 -18.24 18.91
C ILE A 27 16.64 -18.52 20.20
N GLU A 28 17.50 -19.55 20.22
CA GLU A 28 18.38 -19.86 21.36
C GLU A 28 19.35 -18.71 21.64
N PHE A 29 19.93 -18.09 20.59
CA PHE A 29 20.78 -16.92 20.76
C PHE A 29 20.01 -15.76 21.42
N CYS A 30 18.79 -15.50 21.01
CA CYS A 30 17.97 -14.42 21.59
C CYS A 30 17.49 -14.74 23.02
N ASN A 31 17.04 -15.96 23.29
CA ASN A 31 16.27 -16.30 24.49
C ASN A 31 16.94 -17.34 25.38
N GLY A 32 17.95 -18.06 24.90
CA GLY A 32 18.63 -19.08 25.65
C GLY A 32 19.41 -18.55 26.88
N SER A 33 19.49 -19.35 27.92
CA SER A 33 20.31 -19.01 29.09
C SER A 33 21.79 -18.99 28.71
N THR A 34 22.64 -18.39 29.56
CA THR A 34 24.10 -18.40 29.38
C THR A 34 24.74 -19.81 29.48
N ALA A 35 23.96 -20.82 29.88
CA ALA A 35 24.39 -22.21 29.93
C ALA A 35 24.20 -22.95 28.59
N THR A 36 23.43 -22.42 27.68
CA THR A 36 23.27 -22.97 26.32
C THR A 36 24.36 -22.47 25.39
N GLU A 37 24.59 -23.15 24.27
CA GLU A 37 25.67 -22.79 23.35
C GLU A 37 25.51 -21.38 22.80
N TRP A 38 24.34 -21.05 22.26
CA TRP A 38 24.10 -19.76 21.62
C TRP A 38 23.81 -18.63 22.63
N GLY A 39 23.20 -18.95 23.78
CA GLY A 39 23.10 -18.02 24.90
C GLY A 39 24.45 -17.63 25.50
N ALA A 40 25.40 -18.57 25.55
CA ALA A 40 26.80 -18.29 25.96
C ALA A 40 27.49 -17.35 24.94
N LYS A 41 27.28 -17.55 23.64
CA LYS A 41 27.81 -16.66 22.60
C LYS A 41 27.25 -15.23 22.74
N ARG A 42 25.94 -15.09 22.97
CA ARG A 42 25.33 -13.78 23.27
C ARG A 42 25.97 -13.11 24.49
N ALA A 43 26.15 -13.88 25.58
CA ALA A 43 26.76 -13.36 26.78
C ALA A 43 28.21 -12.92 26.56
N ALA A 44 29.01 -13.68 25.78
CA ALA A 44 30.36 -13.30 25.39
C ALA A 44 30.46 -12.03 24.58
N MET A 45 29.36 -11.65 23.85
CA MET A 45 29.22 -10.38 23.13
C MET A 45 28.80 -9.20 24.03
N GLY A 46 28.68 -9.42 25.36
CA GLY A 46 28.31 -8.38 26.31
C GLY A 46 26.84 -8.34 26.72
N HIS A 47 26.03 -9.30 26.27
CA HIS A 47 24.59 -9.36 26.52
C HIS A 47 24.21 -10.65 27.27
N PRO A 48 24.48 -10.76 28.59
CA PRO A 48 24.18 -11.98 29.34
C PRO A 48 22.69 -12.27 29.49
N GLU A 49 21.85 -11.24 29.56
CA GLU A 49 20.41 -11.39 29.69
C GLU A 49 19.75 -11.72 28.34
N PRO A 50 18.69 -12.55 28.31
CA PRO A 50 17.90 -12.80 27.13
C PRO A 50 17.31 -11.52 26.52
N PHE A 51 17.18 -11.48 25.19
CA PHE A 51 16.55 -10.35 24.51
C PHE A 51 15.03 -10.37 24.57
N GLY A 52 14.42 -11.51 24.94
CA GLY A 52 12.97 -11.63 25.00
C GLY A 52 12.29 -11.63 23.63
N LEU A 53 12.86 -12.36 22.66
CA LEU A 53 12.23 -12.54 21.35
C LEU A 53 10.89 -13.24 21.52
N GLU A 54 9.81 -12.59 21.06
CA GLU A 54 8.45 -13.10 21.11
C GLU A 54 7.92 -13.47 19.71
N TYR A 55 8.32 -12.72 18.68
CA TYR A 55 7.84 -12.87 17.32
C TYR A 55 8.95 -13.27 16.36
N LEU A 56 8.64 -14.20 15.46
CA LEU A 56 9.57 -14.66 14.41
C LEU A 56 8.87 -14.62 13.06
N GLY A 57 9.33 -13.72 12.17
CA GLY A 57 8.89 -13.68 10.77
C GLY A 57 9.54 -14.80 9.96
N ILE A 58 8.74 -15.52 9.18
CA ILE A 58 9.19 -16.57 8.25
C ILE A 58 8.72 -16.20 6.85
N GLY A 59 9.67 -15.99 5.94
CA GLY A 59 9.42 -15.52 4.58
C GLY A 59 9.43 -14.00 4.47
N ASN A 60 9.47 -13.50 3.23
CA ASN A 60 9.38 -12.08 2.89
C ASN A 60 9.02 -11.94 1.40
N GLU A 61 7.81 -11.47 1.11
CA GLU A 61 7.34 -11.26 -0.27
C GLU A 61 7.51 -12.48 -1.18
N ASP A 62 7.36 -13.66 -0.61
CA ASP A 62 7.57 -14.91 -1.36
C ASP A 62 6.39 -15.21 -2.28
N LEU A 63 6.66 -15.96 -3.35
CA LEU A 63 5.62 -16.63 -4.12
C LEU A 63 5.01 -17.74 -3.27
N ILE A 64 3.70 -17.72 -3.11
CA ILE A 64 2.98 -18.65 -2.23
C ILE A 64 2.59 -19.92 -3.01
N ASP A 65 3.60 -20.62 -3.53
CA ASP A 65 3.46 -21.90 -4.21
C ASP A 65 3.56 -23.11 -3.25
N ASP A 66 3.39 -24.32 -3.78
CA ASP A 66 3.45 -25.54 -2.98
C ASP A 66 4.85 -25.79 -2.39
N VAL A 67 5.90 -25.35 -3.06
CA VAL A 67 7.27 -25.46 -2.55
C VAL A 67 7.46 -24.55 -1.34
N PHE A 68 7.02 -23.29 -1.43
CA PHE A 68 7.04 -22.36 -0.31
C PHE A 68 6.25 -22.93 0.88
N LYS A 69 4.99 -23.33 0.67
CA LYS A 69 4.12 -23.88 1.72
C LYS A 69 4.78 -25.07 2.43
N ASN A 70 5.38 -25.97 1.66
CA ASN A 70 6.10 -27.12 2.23
C ASN A 70 7.31 -26.70 3.07
N ARG A 71 8.13 -25.75 2.61
CA ARG A 71 9.31 -25.26 3.35
C ARG A 71 8.90 -24.51 4.60
N PHE A 72 7.91 -23.64 4.47
CA PHE A 72 7.34 -22.90 5.60
C PHE A 72 6.85 -23.85 6.70
N GLN A 73 6.05 -24.86 6.34
CA GLN A 73 5.48 -25.80 7.31
C GLN A 73 6.55 -26.54 8.08
N GLN A 74 7.64 -26.98 7.42
CA GLN A 74 8.75 -27.67 8.12
C GLN A 74 9.41 -26.76 9.18
N ILE A 75 9.61 -25.48 8.86
CA ILE A 75 10.18 -24.50 9.80
C ILE A 75 9.19 -24.23 10.92
N PHE A 76 7.93 -23.97 10.59
CA PHE A 76 6.87 -23.71 11.55
C PHE A 76 6.73 -24.84 12.58
N ASP A 77 6.64 -26.09 12.11
CA ASP A 77 6.51 -27.25 12.99
C ASP A 77 7.71 -27.41 13.93
N ALA A 78 8.93 -27.22 13.43
CA ALA A 78 10.14 -27.28 14.21
C ALA A 78 10.21 -26.17 15.28
N VAL A 79 9.87 -24.95 14.92
CA VAL A 79 9.81 -23.82 15.87
C VAL A 79 8.77 -24.07 16.93
N LYS A 80 7.55 -24.50 16.56
CA LYS A 80 6.48 -24.76 17.54
C LYS A 80 6.77 -25.96 18.44
N ALA A 81 7.52 -26.95 17.96
CA ALA A 81 7.96 -28.09 18.77
C ALA A 81 9.04 -27.71 19.82
N ALA A 82 10.00 -26.86 19.42
CA ALA A 82 11.13 -26.47 20.29
C ALA A 82 10.80 -25.25 21.18
N TYR A 83 10.03 -24.29 20.64
CA TYR A 83 9.72 -23.01 21.28
C TYR A 83 8.22 -22.66 21.09
N PRO A 84 7.31 -23.32 21.82
CA PRO A 84 5.87 -23.19 21.64
C PRO A 84 5.34 -21.77 21.86
N ASP A 85 6.04 -20.95 22.66
CA ASP A 85 5.64 -19.58 22.99
C ASP A 85 6.01 -18.57 21.91
N ILE A 86 6.92 -18.91 20.97
CA ILE A 86 7.25 -18.04 19.85
C ILE A 86 6.03 -17.89 18.92
N VAL A 87 5.66 -16.67 18.67
CA VAL A 87 4.62 -16.29 17.70
C VAL A 87 5.24 -16.23 16.30
N VAL A 88 4.86 -17.15 15.43
CA VAL A 88 5.31 -17.13 14.04
C VAL A 88 4.44 -16.20 13.23
N VAL A 89 5.08 -15.31 12.48
CA VAL A 89 4.47 -14.39 11.51
C VAL A 89 4.76 -14.92 10.11
N GLY A 90 3.73 -15.19 9.32
CA GLY A 90 3.87 -15.71 7.94
C GLY A 90 3.62 -14.64 6.90
N THR A 91 4.36 -14.66 5.79
CA THR A 91 4.15 -13.72 4.67
C THR A 91 2.92 -14.09 3.84
N VAL A 92 2.24 -13.07 3.30
CA VAL A 92 1.15 -13.23 2.32
C VAL A 92 1.46 -12.53 0.99
N GLY A 93 2.76 -12.41 0.68
CA GLY A 93 3.23 -11.84 -0.59
C GLY A 93 3.51 -10.33 -0.55
N PRO A 94 3.86 -9.74 -1.71
CA PRO A 94 4.40 -8.38 -1.82
C PRO A 94 3.35 -7.28 -1.98
N ALA A 95 2.05 -7.62 -2.00
CA ALA A 95 1.00 -6.67 -2.36
C ALA A 95 -0.31 -6.96 -1.60
N PRO A 96 -1.18 -5.96 -1.42
CA PRO A 96 -2.45 -6.11 -0.69
C PRO A 96 -3.57 -6.77 -1.50
N SER A 97 -3.23 -7.43 -2.60
CA SER A 97 -4.16 -8.15 -3.47
C SER A 97 -3.39 -9.03 -4.46
N GLY A 98 -4.10 -9.93 -5.14
CA GLY A 98 -3.53 -10.82 -6.15
C GLY A 98 -3.29 -12.22 -5.63
N GLN A 99 -2.71 -13.08 -6.50
CA GLN A 99 -2.63 -14.52 -6.23
C GLN A 99 -1.87 -14.85 -4.95
N ASP A 100 -0.71 -14.25 -4.72
CA ASP A 100 0.10 -14.52 -3.52
C ASP A 100 -0.61 -14.09 -2.25
N TYR A 101 -1.31 -12.94 -2.28
CA TYR A 101 -2.12 -12.46 -1.17
C TYR A 101 -3.26 -13.44 -0.84
N GLU A 102 -4.03 -13.84 -1.84
CA GLU A 102 -5.18 -14.74 -1.67
C GLU A 102 -4.75 -16.13 -1.19
N GLU A 103 -3.73 -16.71 -1.81
CA GLU A 103 -3.17 -18.02 -1.43
C GLU A 103 -2.45 -17.97 -0.08
N GLY A 104 -1.76 -16.88 0.24
CA GLY A 104 -1.10 -16.67 1.52
C GLY A 104 -2.11 -16.60 2.67
N TRP A 105 -3.16 -15.81 2.52
CA TRP A 105 -4.23 -15.74 3.50
C TRP A 105 -4.99 -17.07 3.68
N LYS A 106 -5.25 -17.79 2.59
CA LYS A 106 -5.86 -19.11 2.62
C LYS A 106 -4.97 -20.08 3.40
N TYR A 107 -3.70 -20.16 3.05
CA TYR A 107 -2.71 -21.01 3.72
C TYR A 107 -2.57 -20.66 5.21
N ALA A 108 -2.49 -19.39 5.55
CA ALA A 108 -2.39 -18.94 6.93
C ALA A 108 -3.57 -19.42 7.80
N ARG A 109 -4.78 -19.37 7.25
CA ARG A 109 -5.98 -19.91 7.94
C ARG A 109 -5.93 -21.43 8.08
N GLU A 110 -5.52 -22.16 7.03
CA GLU A 110 -5.41 -23.62 7.02
C GLU A 110 -4.33 -24.13 7.98
N ALA A 111 -3.18 -23.44 8.01
CA ALA A 111 -2.06 -23.78 8.91
C ALA A 111 -2.25 -23.26 10.34
N GLY A 112 -3.29 -22.47 10.62
CA GLY A 112 -3.57 -21.90 11.94
C GLY A 112 -2.52 -20.89 12.39
N LEU A 113 -1.98 -20.07 11.46
CA LEU A 113 -1.02 -19.02 11.80
C LEU A 113 -1.70 -17.94 12.65
N PRO A 114 -1.02 -17.44 13.69
CA PRO A 114 -1.58 -16.38 14.55
C PRO A 114 -1.56 -15.00 13.89
N ILE A 115 -0.55 -14.71 13.06
CA ILE A 115 -0.33 -13.40 12.42
C ILE A 115 0.19 -13.63 11.01
N VAL A 116 -0.23 -12.77 10.08
CA VAL A 116 0.31 -12.67 8.72
C VAL A 116 0.99 -11.32 8.51
N ASP A 117 2.02 -11.32 7.70
CA ASP A 117 2.77 -10.13 7.27
C ASP A 117 2.26 -9.68 5.91
N GLU A 118 1.61 -8.51 5.90
CA GLU A 118 1.13 -7.83 4.70
C GLU A 118 2.07 -6.70 4.30
N HIS A 119 2.27 -6.53 2.99
CA HIS A 119 3.01 -5.41 2.42
C HIS A 119 2.12 -4.57 1.50
N SER A 120 2.24 -3.26 1.58
CA SER A 120 1.41 -2.35 0.79
C SER A 120 2.14 -1.06 0.43
N TYR A 121 2.65 -0.97 -0.79
CA TYR A 121 3.21 0.25 -1.36
C TYR A 121 2.27 0.74 -2.45
N GLN A 122 1.48 1.78 -2.17
CA GLN A 122 0.36 2.18 -3.01
C GLN A 122 0.31 3.70 -3.25
N SER A 123 -0.49 4.13 -4.22
CA SER A 123 -0.76 5.56 -4.43
C SER A 123 -1.57 6.17 -3.29
N SER A 124 -1.50 7.49 -3.12
CA SER A 124 -2.37 8.20 -2.18
C SER A 124 -3.86 7.92 -2.44
N SER A 125 -4.24 7.82 -3.71
CA SER A 125 -5.61 7.50 -4.13
C SER A 125 -6.03 6.09 -3.68
N TRP A 126 -5.15 5.09 -3.82
CA TRP A 126 -5.44 3.74 -3.34
C TRP A 126 -5.69 3.72 -1.83
N TRP A 127 -4.86 4.40 -1.06
CA TRP A 127 -5.01 4.47 0.40
C TRP A 127 -6.35 5.09 0.80
N PHE A 128 -6.77 6.17 0.14
CA PHE A 128 -8.08 6.77 0.38
C PHE A 128 -9.25 5.86 -0.02
N HIS A 129 -9.14 5.12 -1.13
CA HIS A 129 -10.19 4.20 -1.56
C HIS A 129 -10.32 2.94 -0.69
N ASN A 130 -9.26 2.55 0.02
CA ASN A 130 -9.21 1.32 0.79
C ASN A 130 -9.20 1.56 2.31
N LEU A 131 -9.82 2.65 2.76
CA LEU A 131 -9.91 2.94 4.20
C LEU A 131 -10.66 1.85 4.99
N ASP A 132 -11.49 1.06 4.34
CA ASP A 132 -12.25 -0.05 4.90
C ASP A 132 -11.57 -1.43 4.73
N HIS A 133 -10.31 -1.46 4.27
CA HIS A 133 -9.56 -2.69 3.95
C HIS A 133 -9.64 -3.75 5.05
N TYR A 134 -9.55 -3.35 6.31
CA TYR A 134 -9.61 -4.26 7.46
C TYR A 134 -11.00 -4.40 8.10
N ASP A 135 -11.99 -3.62 7.68
CA ASP A 135 -13.32 -3.61 8.30
C ASP A 135 -14.04 -4.96 8.20
N HIS A 136 -13.76 -5.70 7.13
CA HIS A 136 -14.40 -7.00 6.82
C HIS A 136 -13.51 -8.21 7.11
N THR A 137 -12.32 -8.02 7.68
CA THR A 137 -11.41 -9.11 8.04
C THR A 137 -12.01 -9.96 9.17
N ASP A 138 -11.88 -11.28 9.06
CA ASP A 138 -12.36 -12.21 10.09
C ASP A 138 -11.63 -11.97 11.41
N ARG A 139 -12.38 -11.53 12.44
CA ARG A 139 -11.85 -11.23 13.78
C ARG A 139 -11.30 -12.46 14.54
N LYS A 140 -11.66 -13.66 14.09
CA LYS A 140 -11.23 -14.93 14.69
C LYS A 140 -10.06 -15.57 13.93
N GLY A 141 -9.76 -15.08 12.74
CA GLY A 141 -8.63 -15.52 11.92
C GLY A 141 -7.28 -14.99 12.38
N PRO A 142 -6.23 -15.19 11.58
CA PRO A 142 -4.93 -14.58 11.79
C PRO A 142 -5.05 -13.06 11.93
N LYS A 143 -4.23 -12.47 12.81
CA LYS A 143 -4.06 -11.03 12.90
C LYS A 143 -3.16 -10.54 11.78
N VAL A 144 -3.11 -9.23 11.59
CA VAL A 144 -2.27 -8.56 10.59
C VAL A 144 -1.11 -7.86 11.28
N TYR A 145 0.07 -8.10 10.78
CA TYR A 145 1.21 -7.22 10.84
C TYR A 145 1.35 -6.56 9.47
N LEU A 146 1.06 -5.26 9.36
CA LEU A 146 1.36 -4.50 8.15
C LEU A 146 2.85 -4.15 8.19
N GLY A 147 3.70 -5.11 7.77
CA GLY A 147 5.14 -5.11 8.03
C GLY A 147 5.92 -4.16 7.15
N GLU A 148 5.40 -3.87 5.96
CA GLU A 148 5.95 -2.85 5.08
C GLU A 148 4.82 -2.07 4.43
N TYR A 149 4.83 -0.74 4.58
CA TYR A 149 3.87 0.11 3.90
C TYR A 149 4.40 1.53 3.70
N GLY A 150 3.86 2.19 2.68
CA GLY A 150 4.07 3.59 2.40
C GLY A 150 3.27 4.04 1.18
N SER A 151 2.90 5.31 1.15
CA SER A 151 2.30 5.93 -0.02
C SER A 151 3.40 6.35 -1.00
N TRP A 152 3.32 5.89 -2.27
CA TRP A 152 4.29 6.24 -3.31
C TRP A 152 4.47 7.75 -3.43
N ASN A 153 5.68 8.25 -3.16
CA ASN A 153 6.10 9.64 -3.15
C ASN A 153 6.19 10.24 -1.73
N THR A 154 6.68 11.50 -1.64
CA THR A 154 6.95 12.19 -0.37
C THR A 154 6.14 13.49 -0.21
N GLN A 155 5.06 13.62 -0.97
CA GLN A 155 4.20 14.81 -1.00
C GLN A 155 3.25 14.86 0.20
N LEU A 156 2.67 16.04 0.49
CA LEU A 156 1.70 16.21 1.56
C LEU A 156 0.51 15.25 1.41
N ILE A 157 -0.01 15.10 0.19
CA ILE A 157 -1.15 14.20 -0.08
C ILE A 157 -0.86 12.75 0.29
N ASN A 158 0.41 12.30 0.16
CA ASN A 158 0.83 10.97 0.57
C ASN A 158 0.75 10.83 2.09
N GLY A 159 1.33 11.78 2.85
CA GLY A 159 1.21 11.78 4.30
C GLY A 159 -0.25 11.86 4.78
N LEU A 160 -1.11 12.65 4.12
CA LEU A 160 -2.54 12.72 4.47
C LEU A 160 -3.28 11.40 4.23
N SER A 161 -2.97 10.70 3.14
CA SER A 161 -3.56 9.39 2.86
C SER A 161 -3.13 8.33 3.87
N GLU A 162 -1.85 8.33 4.25
CA GLU A 162 -1.34 7.48 5.32
C GLU A 162 -1.99 7.81 6.67
N ALA A 163 -2.14 9.10 7.01
CA ALA A 163 -2.81 9.53 8.23
C ALA A 163 -4.26 9.02 8.32
N ALA A 164 -5.00 9.09 7.21
CA ALA A 164 -6.37 8.58 7.14
C ALA A 164 -6.42 7.06 7.34
N PHE A 165 -5.52 6.32 6.70
CA PHE A 165 -5.46 4.86 6.81
C PHE A 165 -4.99 4.41 8.19
N MET A 166 -4.01 5.10 8.80
CA MET A 166 -3.55 4.80 10.18
C MET A 166 -4.69 4.96 11.20
N GLY A 167 -5.56 5.96 11.03
CA GLY A 167 -6.77 6.07 11.85
C GLY A 167 -7.70 4.88 11.71
N ARG A 168 -7.81 4.30 10.50
CA ARG A 168 -8.59 3.07 10.27
C ARG A 168 -7.90 1.84 10.84
N MET A 169 -6.56 1.77 10.84
CA MET A 169 -5.84 0.69 11.52
C MET A 169 -6.09 0.71 13.03
N GLU A 170 -6.09 1.90 13.68
CA GLU A 170 -6.44 2.02 15.09
C GLU A 170 -7.87 1.52 15.39
N LEU A 171 -8.84 1.85 14.52
CA LEU A 171 -10.22 1.37 14.64
C LEU A 171 -10.34 -0.15 14.49
N ASN A 172 -9.41 -0.77 13.79
CA ASN A 172 -9.30 -2.20 13.55
C ASN A 172 -8.18 -2.86 14.39
N GLY A 173 -7.82 -2.30 15.55
CA GLY A 173 -6.76 -2.81 16.41
C GLY A 173 -6.99 -4.22 16.96
N ASP A 174 -8.21 -4.75 16.82
CA ASP A 174 -8.53 -6.16 17.08
C ASP A 174 -8.13 -7.10 15.93
N VAL A 175 -7.78 -6.55 14.76
CA VAL A 175 -7.24 -7.27 13.58
C VAL A 175 -5.80 -6.87 13.35
N VAL A 176 -5.50 -5.56 13.24
CA VAL A 176 -4.16 -5.05 12.98
C VAL A 176 -3.37 -5.02 14.29
N ALA A 177 -2.53 -6.03 14.50
CA ALA A 177 -1.74 -6.17 15.72
C ALA A 177 -0.49 -5.28 15.71
N MET A 178 0.12 -5.09 14.55
CA MET A 178 1.35 -4.32 14.37
C MET A 178 1.37 -3.63 13.01
N ALA A 179 2.12 -2.53 12.89
CA ALA A 179 2.43 -1.89 11.63
C ALA A 179 3.83 -1.26 11.65
N SER A 180 4.55 -1.33 10.53
CA SER A 180 5.90 -0.77 10.37
C SER A 180 6.03 -0.07 9.05
N TYR A 181 6.31 1.23 9.08
CA TYR A 181 6.66 1.95 7.86
C TYR A 181 7.97 1.43 7.26
N ALA A 182 8.03 1.28 5.96
CA ALA A 182 9.24 0.84 5.25
C ALA A 182 9.39 1.52 3.87
N PRO A 183 10.65 1.66 3.36
CA PRO A 183 11.91 1.61 4.13
C PRO A 183 12.09 2.78 5.10
N LEU A 184 12.93 2.59 6.12
CA LEU A 184 13.14 3.64 7.15
C LEU A 184 14.18 4.68 6.73
N PHE A 185 15.28 4.27 6.11
CA PHE A 185 16.44 5.13 5.88
C PHE A 185 16.92 5.10 4.44
N ALA A 186 17.18 6.28 3.87
CA ALA A 186 17.80 6.43 2.56
C ALA A 186 18.91 7.47 2.57
N LYS A 187 20.10 7.09 2.15
CA LYS A 187 21.19 8.06 1.94
C LYS A 187 21.00 8.78 0.60
N ASN A 188 20.88 10.10 0.65
CA ASN A 188 20.72 10.94 -0.54
C ASN A 188 21.78 10.64 -1.60
N GLY A 189 21.34 10.45 -2.85
CA GLY A 189 22.20 10.07 -3.98
C GLY A 189 22.62 8.60 -4.01
N HIS A 190 22.19 7.77 -3.07
CA HIS A 190 22.56 6.34 -2.95
C HIS A 190 21.35 5.45 -2.66
N HIS A 191 20.16 5.85 -3.06
CA HIS A 191 18.94 5.04 -2.93
C HIS A 191 18.32 4.80 -4.30
N SER A 192 17.61 3.68 -4.44
CA SER A 192 16.87 3.29 -5.66
C SER A 192 15.37 3.14 -5.41
N TRP A 193 14.92 3.46 -4.20
CA TRP A 193 13.53 3.33 -3.78
C TRP A 193 12.95 4.69 -3.36
N ASN A 194 11.63 4.81 -3.41
CA ASN A 194 10.83 5.93 -2.94
C ASN A 194 9.38 5.42 -2.73
N PRO A 195 8.76 5.65 -1.55
CA PRO A 195 9.20 6.54 -0.46
C PRO A 195 10.18 5.88 0.51
N ASP A 196 10.95 6.70 1.22
CA ASP A 196 11.69 6.35 2.42
C ASP A 196 11.29 7.31 3.55
N LEU A 197 11.30 6.86 4.80
CA LEU A 197 10.77 7.66 5.91
C LEU A 197 11.74 8.78 6.33
N ILE A 198 13.04 8.52 6.29
CA ILE A 198 14.09 9.45 6.68
C ILE A 198 15.19 9.43 5.62
N TYR A 199 15.37 10.55 4.94
CA TYR A 199 16.51 10.75 4.09
C TYR A 199 17.64 11.39 4.87
N PHE A 200 18.89 11.10 4.52
CA PHE A 200 20.03 11.68 5.19
C PHE A 200 21.24 11.84 4.26
N ASP A 201 22.12 12.76 4.60
CA ASP A 201 23.46 12.88 4.04
C ASP A 201 24.51 12.76 5.17
N ASN A 202 25.74 13.23 4.94
CA ASN A 202 26.79 13.14 5.95
C ASN A 202 26.65 14.20 7.07
N GLU A 203 25.73 15.14 6.96
CA GLU A 203 25.60 16.30 7.85
C GLU A 203 24.27 16.32 8.61
N ARG A 204 23.17 15.87 7.97
CA ARG A 204 21.81 15.99 8.54
C ARG A 204 20.85 14.95 8.00
N ALA A 205 19.72 14.84 8.69
CA ALA A 205 18.54 14.08 8.25
C ALA A 205 17.45 15.03 7.71
N TYR A 206 16.64 14.50 6.79
CA TYR A 206 15.52 15.18 6.14
C TYR A 206 14.26 14.36 6.36
N HIS A 207 13.18 15.03 6.69
CA HIS A 207 11.94 14.43 7.12
C HIS A 207 10.81 14.75 6.14
N PRO A 208 10.35 13.80 5.30
CA PRO A 208 9.18 13.98 4.46
C PRO A 208 7.90 14.04 5.29
N TYR A 209 6.77 14.34 4.66
CA TYR A 209 5.47 14.44 5.34
C TYR A 209 5.06 13.15 6.04
N SER A 210 5.36 11.99 5.48
CA SER A 210 5.11 10.69 6.10
C SER A 210 5.80 10.53 7.45
N TYR A 211 7.04 11.04 7.61
CA TYR A 211 7.74 11.03 8.90
C TYR A 211 6.94 11.75 9.98
N TRP A 212 6.42 12.93 9.67
CA TRP A 212 5.66 13.70 10.64
C TRP A 212 4.33 13.04 10.99
N VAL A 213 3.67 12.40 10.05
CA VAL A 213 2.47 11.60 10.30
C VAL A 213 2.78 10.45 11.25
N GLN A 214 3.83 9.67 10.97
CA GLN A 214 4.27 8.58 11.84
C GLN A 214 4.60 9.09 13.25
N GLN A 215 5.31 10.21 13.36
CA GLN A 215 5.66 10.82 14.64
C GLN A 215 4.41 11.26 15.43
N MET A 216 3.43 11.88 14.77
CA MET A 216 2.19 12.31 15.42
C MET A 216 1.42 11.12 15.97
N TYR A 217 1.34 9.99 15.28
CA TYR A 217 0.74 8.76 15.80
C TYR A 217 1.58 8.13 16.91
N ALA A 218 2.88 7.99 16.73
CA ALA A 218 3.78 7.37 17.70
C ALA A 218 3.83 8.11 19.05
N THR A 219 3.58 9.42 19.06
CA THR A 219 3.54 10.24 20.28
C THR A 219 2.15 10.37 20.91
N THR A 220 1.12 9.82 20.29
CA THR A 220 -0.27 9.84 20.76
C THR A 220 -0.89 8.44 20.69
N THR A 221 -0.20 7.45 21.22
CA THR A 221 -0.67 6.05 21.26
C THR A 221 -1.92 5.91 22.11
N ALA A 222 -2.83 5.03 21.71
CA ALA A 222 -4.11 4.84 22.36
C ALA A 222 -4.41 3.36 22.65
N ASP A 223 -5.25 3.10 23.65
CA ASP A 223 -5.71 1.76 24.04
C ASP A 223 -7.04 1.41 23.40
N THR A 224 -7.87 2.44 23.10
CA THR A 224 -9.20 2.28 22.51
C THR A 224 -9.43 3.34 21.43
N ALA A 225 -10.23 3.00 20.41
CA ALA A 225 -10.60 3.91 19.33
C ALA A 225 -12.07 3.73 18.91
N TRP A 226 -12.68 4.84 18.46
CA TRP A 226 -14.08 4.89 18.03
C TRP A 226 -14.20 5.56 16.66
N PRO A 227 -15.06 5.03 15.76
CA PRO A 227 -15.37 5.69 14.51
C PRO A 227 -16.23 6.94 14.76
N VAL A 228 -16.02 7.95 13.92
CA VAL A 228 -16.85 9.15 13.89
C VAL A 228 -17.41 9.32 12.49
N THR A 229 -18.72 9.53 12.40
CA THR A 229 -19.35 9.83 11.10
C THR A 229 -19.03 11.27 10.69
N VAL A 230 -18.53 11.44 9.48
CA VAL A 230 -18.28 12.74 8.88
C VAL A 230 -19.47 13.14 8.04
N GLU A 231 -20.17 14.19 8.46
CA GLU A 231 -21.27 14.78 7.70
C GLU A 231 -20.76 15.83 6.70
N GLY A 232 -21.49 16.01 5.60
CA GLY A 232 -21.15 16.98 4.56
C GLY A 232 -20.19 16.44 3.50
N PRO A 233 -19.61 17.30 2.64
CA PRO A 233 -18.75 16.89 1.53
C PRO A 233 -17.42 16.33 2.04
N SER A 234 -17.33 15.01 2.14
CA SER A 234 -16.17 14.27 2.64
C SER A 234 -15.42 13.48 1.56
N THR A 235 -15.94 13.47 0.34
CA THR A 235 -15.37 12.70 -0.77
C THR A 235 -14.95 13.60 -1.91
N LEU A 236 -13.88 13.22 -2.58
CA LEU A 236 -13.45 13.81 -3.86
C LEU A 236 -14.01 12.98 -5.01
N ARG A 237 -14.79 13.63 -5.88
CA ARG A 237 -15.21 13.03 -7.14
C ARG A 237 -14.27 13.48 -8.25
N ARG A 238 -13.57 12.55 -8.89
CA ARG A 238 -12.71 12.84 -10.04
C ARG A 238 -13.55 12.96 -11.31
N THR A 239 -13.23 13.96 -12.12
CA THR A 239 -13.69 14.05 -13.51
C THR A 239 -12.47 13.91 -14.40
N LEU A 240 -12.38 12.79 -15.12
CA LEU A 240 -11.30 12.56 -16.07
C LEU A 240 -11.63 13.20 -17.42
N PRO A 241 -10.60 13.61 -18.19
CA PRO A 241 -10.81 14.10 -19.55
C PRO A 241 -11.35 12.97 -20.45
N ASP A 242 -12.06 13.34 -21.49
CA ASP A 242 -12.60 12.43 -22.50
C ASP A 242 -11.58 12.06 -23.60
N THR A 243 -10.32 12.41 -23.41
CA THR A 243 -9.23 12.15 -24.37
C THR A 243 -8.93 10.66 -24.48
N VAL A 244 -8.86 10.16 -25.72
CA VAL A 244 -8.56 8.73 -26.01
C VAL A 244 -7.08 8.48 -26.29
N ARG A 245 -6.24 9.52 -26.43
CA ARG A 245 -4.82 9.41 -26.80
C ARG A 245 -4.18 8.08 -26.36
N LEU A 246 -3.61 7.35 -27.33
CA LEU A 246 -3.01 6.04 -27.10
C LEU A 246 -1.50 6.12 -27.21
N ARG A 247 -0.79 5.61 -26.20
CA ARG A 247 0.66 5.36 -26.22
C ARG A 247 0.94 3.88 -25.95
N ILE A 248 2.05 3.40 -26.49
CA ILE A 248 2.58 2.05 -26.23
C ILE A 248 3.91 2.22 -25.53
N ALA A 249 4.08 1.60 -24.37
CA ALA A 249 5.29 1.69 -23.56
C ALA A 249 5.67 0.30 -22.99
N GLY A 250 6.80 0.20 -22.29
CA GLY A 250 7.28 -1.05 -21.68
C GLY A 250 8.61 -1.52 -22.28
N ASN A 251 8.98 -2.76 -21.99
CA ASN A 251 10.27 -3.32 -22.42
C ASN A 251 10.13 -4.56 -23.33
N ALA A 252 8.93 -4.81 -23.82
CA ALA A 252 8.70 -5.90 -24.78
C ALA A 252 9.14 -5.50 -26.20
N LYS A 253 9.38 -6.53 -27.04
CA LYS A 253 9.26 -6.39 -28.50
C LYS A 253 8.05 -7.20 -28.95
N ALA A 254 7.17 -6.57 -29.69
CA ALA A 254 5.91 -7.17 -30.15
C ALA A 254 5.41 -6.49 -31.42
N ASP A 255 4.61 -7.21 -32.20
CA ASP A 255 3.80 -6.61 -33.25
C ASP A 255 2.34 -6.53 -32.77
N LEU A 256 1.73 -5.34 -32.91
CA LEU A 256 0.31 -5.13 -32.74
C LEU A 256 -0.32 -5.09 -34.13
N ASN A 257 -1.00 -6.13 -34.51
CA ASN A 257 -1.61 -6.25 -35.84
C ASN A 257 -3.08 -5.84 -35.80
N ASN A 258 -3.50 -5.08 -36.79
CA ASN A 258 -4.86 -4.54 -36.89
C ASN A 258 -5.28 -3.79 -35.64
N LEU A 259 -4.45 -2.85 -35.18
CA LEU A 259 -4.78 -2.01 -34.04
C LEU A 259 -5.89 -1.04 -34.42
N VAL A 260 -7.06 -1.19 -33.80
CA VAL A 260 -8.28 -0.45 -34.07
C VAL A 260 -8.86 0.09 -32.80
N ILE A 261 -9.32 1.33 -32.83
CA ILE A 261 -10.09 1.95 -31.75
C ILE A 261 -11.49 2.25 -32.27
N THR A 262 -12.52 1.84 -31.53
CA THR A 262 -13.93 2.10 -31.87
C THR A 262 -14.63 2.81 -30.74
N THR A 263 -15.15 4.01 -30.97
CA THR A 263 -15.92 4.77 -29.98
C THR A 263 -17.34 4.19 -29.80
N ALA A 264 -17.95 4.47 -28.67
CA ALA A 264 -19.36 4.11 -28.44
C ALA A 264 -20.33 4.73 -29.47
N SER A 265 -19.96 5.84 -30.13
CA SER A 265 -20.71 6.42 -31.25
C SER A 265 -20.54 5.67 -32.56
N GLY A 266 -19.65 4.69 -32.64
CA GLY A 266 -19.36 3.90 -33.84
C GLY A 266 -18.27 4.51 -34.75
N GLU A 267 -17.62 5.59 -34.35
CA GLU A 267 -16.42 6.07 -35.05
C GLU A 267 -15.29 5.09 -34.88
N THR A 268 -14.64 4.73 -35.97
CA THR A 268 -13.55 3.72 -35.98
C THR A 268 -12.28 4.34 -36.53
N ILE A 269 -11.19 4.23 -35.77
CA ILE A 269 -9.84 4.63 -36.16
C ILE A 269 -8.98 3.39 -36.31
N ASN A 270 -8.51 3.16 -37.50
CA ASN A 270 -7.61 2.04 -37.81
C ASN A 270 -6.15 2.54 -37.85
N LEU A 271 -5.35 2.16 -36.86
CA LEU A 271 -3.93 2.48 -36.75
C LEU A 271 -3.06 1.46 -37.50
N GLY A 272 -3.67 0.38 -38.04
CA GLY A 272 -2.98 -0.64 -38.81
C GLY A 272 -2.08 -1.56 -37.99
N ASN A 273 -0.92 -1.88 -38.55
CA ASN A 273 0.06 -2.72 -37.87
C ASN A 273 1.15 -1.85 -37.26
N VAL A 274 1.43 -2.05 -35.98
CA VAL A 274 2.44 -1.30 -35.22
C VAL A 274 3.51 -2.28 -34.73
N ALA A 275 4.75 -2.12 -35.22
CA ALA A 275 5.90 -2.83 -34.69
C ALA A 275 6.44 -2.09 -33.45
N TYR A 276 6.47 -2.78 -32.31
CA TYR A 276 6.95 -2.22 -31.05
C TYR A 276 8.31 -2.81 -30.67
N ASP A 277 9.33 -1.97 -30.53
CA ASP A 277 10.74 -2.35 -30.28
C ASP A 277 11.23 -2.02 -28.86
N GLY A 278 10.31 -1.70 -27.93
CA GLY A 278 10.63 -1.28 -26.57
C GLY A 278 10.77 0.23 -26.39
N ARG A 279 10.63 1.04 -27.45
CA ARG A 279 10.62 2.50 -27.36
C ARG A 279 9.20 3.00 -27.34
N THR A 280 8.91 3.93 -26.43
CA THR A 280 7.57 4.52 -26.34
C THR A 280 7.10 5.05 -27.69
N ILE A 281 5.95 4.57 -28.15
CA ILE A 281 5.24 5.06 -29.32
C ILE A 281 4.08 5.91 -28.84
N ASP A 282 3.97 7.14 -29.33
CA ASP A 282 2.80 8.00 -29.19
C ASP A 282 2.09 8.05 -30.54
N THR A 283 0.85 7.60 -30.56
CA THR A 283 0.06 7.56 -31.81
C THR A 283 -0.38 8.95 -32.27
N ALA A 284 -0.17 9.98 -31.44
CA ALA A 284 -0.63 11.36 -31.68
C ALA A 284 -2.14 11.45 -32.00
N LEU A 285 -2.90 10.50 -31.50
CA LEU A 285 -4.34 10.42 -31.70
C LEU A 285 -5.03 11.59 -31.00
N ASP A 286 -5.84 12.34 -31.76
CA ASP A 286 -6.71 13.43 -31.26
C ASP A 286 -8.16 12.96 -31.38
N LEU A 287 -8.59 12.18 -30.40
CA LEU A 287 -9.94 11.62 -30.34
C LEU A 287 -10.50 11.85 -28.93
N HIS A 288 -11.77 12.20 -28.88
CA HIS A 288 -12.51 12.42 -27.65
C HIS A 288 -13.71 11.48 -27.57
N ALA A 289 -13.78 10.68 -26.52
CA ALA A 289 -14.91 9.79 -26.27
C ALA A 289 -14.99 9.40 -24.78
N ASP A 290 -16.19 9.35 -24.26
CA ASP A 290 -16.43 8.85 -22.88
C ASP A 290 -16.25 7.34 -22.78
N SER A 291 -16.45 6.62 -23.90
CA SER A 291 -16.31 5.16 -23.95
C SER A 291 -15.86 4.71 -25.34
N TYR A 292 -14.98 3.72 -25.37
CA TYR A 292 -14.41 3.16 -26.60
C TYR A 292 -13.88 1.75 -26.35
N SER A 293 -13.61 1.01 -27.43
CA SER A 293 -12.88 -0.24 -27.38
C SER A 293 -11.53 -0.15 -28.13
N ILE A 294 -10.60 -1.02 -27.75
CA ILE A 294 -9.31 -1.22 -28.43
C ILE A 294 -9.22 -2.69 -28.82
N ASP A 295 -9.02 -2.94 -30.11
CA ASP A 295 -8.87 -4.28 -30.68
C ASP A 295 -7.51 -4.41 -31.34
N THR A 296 -6.79 -5.50 -31.10
CA THR A 296 -5.53 -5.83 -31.77
C THR A 296 -5.15 -7.29 -31.61
N THR A 297 -4.32 -7.80 -32.52
CA THR A 297 -3.64 -9.07 -32.33
C THR A 297 -2.18 -8.79 -31.97
N VAL A 298 -1.78 -9.16 -30.78
CA VAL A 298 -0.40 -9.00 -30.30
C VAL A 298 0.38 -10.26 -30.60
N VAL A 299 1.54 -10.12 -31.26
CA VAL A 299 2.55 -11.17 -31.40
C VAL A 299 3.77 -10.76 -30.59
N TYR A 300 4.04 -11.50 -29.51
CA TYR A 300 5.10 -11.20 -28.56
C TYR A 300 6.41 -11.88 -28.96
N TYR A 301 7.53 -11.18 -28.88
CA TYR A 301 8.84 -11.71 -29.24
C TYR A 301 9.83 -11.77 -28.08
N GLU A 302 9.96 -10.69 -27.31
CA GLU A 302 10.86 -10.64 -26.16
C GLU A 302 10.47 -9.51 -25.18
N GLY A 303 11.03 -9.56 -23.97
CA GLY A 303 10.86 -8.56 -22.91
C GLY A 303 10.35 -9.17 -21.61
N ARG A 304 10.97 -8.80 -20.49
CA ARG A 304 10.71 -9.47 -19.21
C ARG A 304 9.35 -9.10 -18.63
N TRP A 305 8.96 -7.82 -18.76
CA TRP A 305 7.79 -7.29 -18.06
C TRP A 305 6.58 -7.09 -18.97
N GLY A 306 6.78 -7.18 -20.28
CA GLY A 306 5.71 -6.96 -21.24
C GLY A 306 5.62 -5.53 -21.75
N MET A 307 4.41 -5.16 -22.16
CA MET A 307 4.08 -3.83 -22.69
C MET A 307 2.77 -3.30 -22.10
N ASP A 308 2.64 -1.99 -22.13
CA ASP A 308 1.48 -1.25 -21.67
C ASP A 308 0.83 -0.47 -22.83
N LEU A 309 -0.48 -0.58 -22.96
CA LEU A 309 -1.29 0.36 -23.72
C LEU A 309 -1.77 1.45 -22.76
N ILE A 310 -1.31 2.67 -22.96
CA ILE A 310 -1.61 3.81 -22.07
C ILE A 310 -2.61 4.70 -22.76
N CYS A 311 -3.76 4.94 -22.14
CA CYS A 311 -4.88 5.68 -22.71
C CYS A 311 -5.25 6.89 -21.85
N GLY A 312 -5.74 7.95 -22.47
CA GLY A 312 -6.32 9.11 -21.78
C GLY A 312 -5.32 10.05 -21.14
N ASP A 313 -4.04 9.91 -21.45
CA ASP A 313 -2.98 10.71 -20.84
C ASP A 313 -2.75 12.03 -21.56
N ILE A 314 -2.87 13.13 -20.83
CA ILE A 314 -2.51 14.47 -21.30
C ILE A 314 -1.33 15.02 -20.51
N ASP A 315 -1.33 14.85 -19.19
CA ASP A 315 -0.39 15.49 -18.26
C ASP A 315 0.61 14.52 -17.61
N GLY A 316 0.54 13.23 -17.93
CA GLY A 316 1.34 12.17 -17.33
C GLY A 316 0.94 11.77 -15.90
N LYS A 317 -0.08 12.42 -15.33
CA LYS A 317 -0.51 12.21 -13.95
C LYS A 317 -1.81 11.43 -13.81
N ASN A 318 -2.68 11.49 -14.85
CA ASN A 318 -3.98 10.83 -14.80
C ASN A 318 -4.22 10.11 -16.12
N HIS A 319 -4.05 8.80 -16.14
CA HIS A 319 -4.25 7.96 -17.31
C HIS A 319 -4.58 6.52 -16.94
N ASN A 320 -4.88 5.73 -17.94
CA ASN A 320 -5.26 4.34 -17.81
C ASN A 320 -4.22 3.45 -18.48
N ILE A 321 -3.98 2.27 -17.93
CA ILE A 321 -2.97 1.34 -18.43
C ILE A 321 -3.60 -0.03 -18.59
N ILE A 322 -3.42 -0.61 -19.75
CA ILE A 322 -3.69 -2.02 -20.04
C ILE A 322 -2.33 -2.71 -20.18
N SER A 323 -1.97 -3.53 -19.21
CA SER A 323 -0.70 -4.26 -19.20
C SER A 323 -0.86 -5.62 -19.86
N LEU A 324 0.06 -5.96 -20.77
CA LEU A 324 0.11 -7.22 -21.53
C LEU A 324 1.52 -7.83 -21.41
N GLY A 325 1.60 -9.08 -20.99
CA GLY A 325 2.90 -9.77 -20.86
C GLY A 325 2.93 -10.70 -19.65
N ARG A 326 3.82 -10.46 -18.70
CA ARG A 326 3.94 -11.29 -17.49
C ARG A 326 2.66 -11.33 -16.65
N GLY A 327 1.92 -10.21 -16.63
CA GLY A 327 0.58 -10.13 -16.10
C GLY A 327 -0.32 -9.44 -17.10
N HIS A 328 -1.56 -9.86 -17.19
CA HIS A 328 -2.60 -9.17 -17.94
C HIS A 328 -3.47 -8.42 -16.95
N SER A 329 -3.44 -7.10 -16.98
CA SER A 329 -4.16 -6.29 -15.98
C SER A 329 -4.68 -4.98 -16.56
N VAL A 330 -5.68 -4.44 -15.90
CA VAL A 330 -6.12 -3.05 -16.08
C VAL A 330 -5.72 -2.26 -14.85
N ARG A 331 -5.06 -1.13 -15.06
CA ARG A 331 -4.47 -0.29 -14.05
C ARG A 331 -4.82 1.17 -14.32
N VAL A 332 -4.75 1.99 -13.30
CA VAL A 332 -4.90 3.45 -13.44
C VAL A 332 -3.70 4.16 -12.83
N VAL A 333 -3.37 5.33 -13.38
CA VAL A 333 -2.46 6.29 -12.75
C VAL A 333 -3.30 7.46 -12.29
N ARG A 334 -3.18 7.82 -11.03
CA ARG A 334 -3.84 8.97 -10.43
C ARG A 334 -2.82 9.74 -9.61
N ASP A 335 -2.78 11.05 -9.82
CA ASP A 335 -1.80 11.93 -9.19
C ASP A 335 -0.35 11.46 -9.42
N GLY A 336 -0.08 10.86 -10.59
CA GLY A 336 1.24 10.38 -10.99
C GLY A 336 1.62 9.00 -10.46
N THR A 337 0.73 8.30 -9.77
CA THR A 337 1.01 6.98 -9.19
C THR A 337 0.03 5.93 -9.71
N ALA A 338 0.59 4.75 -10.09
CA ALA A 338 -0.17 3.65 -10.65
C ALA A 338 -0.69 2.70 -9.57
N TYR A 339 -1.90 2.17 -9.74
CA TYR A 339 -2.40 1.00 -9.01
C TYR A 339 -3.29 0.12 -9.88
N ALA A 340 -3.33 -1.17 -9.56
CA ALA A 340 -4.14 -2.15 -10.30
C ALA A 340 -5.61 -2.05 -9.89
N LEU A 341 -6.51 -2.12 -10.87
CA LEU A 341 -7.94 -2.31 -10.64
C LEU A 341 -8.33 -3.79 -10.66
N ALA A 342 -7.80 -4.53 -11.63
CA ALA A 342 -8.00 -5.97 -11.77
C ALA A 342 -6.91 -6.56 -12.66
N GLY A 343 -6.66 -7.87 -12.53
CA GLY A 343 -5.73 -8.58 -13.39
C GLY A 343 -5.47 -10.00 -12.96
N THR A 344 -4.69 -10.70 -13.79
CA THR A 344 -4.15 -12.03 -13.51
C THR A 344 -2.66 -12.02 -13.75
N GLU A 345 -1.91 -12.75 -12.94
CA GLU A 345 -0.52 -13.05 -13.24
C GLU A 345 -0.46 -14.17 -14.28
N VAL A 346 0.42 -13.99 -15.28
CA VAL A 346 0.73 -15.02 -16.27
C VAL A 346 2.12 -15.55 -15.95
N SER A 347 2.27 -16.86 -15.83
CA SER A 347 3.57 -17.47 -15.61
C SER A 347 4.56 -17.05 -16.69
N MET A 348 5.75 -16.61 -16.29
CA MET A 348 6.85 -16.27 -17.23
C MET A 348 7.21 -17.42 -18.16
N ASN A 349 6.93 -18.67 -17.76
CA ASN A 349 7.17 -19.86 -18.58
C ASN A 349 6.13 -20.04 -19.70
N GLU A 350 5.01 -19.35 -19.61
CA GLU A 350 3.91 -19.42 -20.60
C GLU A 350 4.04 -18.37 -21.70
N VAL A 351 4.74 -17.26 -21.40
CA VAL A 351 4.98 -16.18 -22.38
C VAL A 351 6.30 -16.44 -23.11
N ARG A 352 6.23 -16.95 -24.32
CA ARG A 352 7.39 -17.31 -25.16
C ARG A 352 7.42 -16.47 -26.44
N PRO A 353 8.59 -16.30 -27.06
CA PRO A 353 8.66 -15.71 -28.41
C PRO A 353 7.69 -16.39 -29.36
N GLY A 354 6.86 -15.62 -30.06
CA GLY A 354 5.81 -16.10 -30.94
C GLY A 354 4.46 -16.33 -30.29
N THR A 355 4.33 -16.11 -28.93
CA THR A 355 3.01 -16.10 -28.28
C THR A 355 2.14 -15.02 -28.89
N THR A 356 0.91 -15.41 -29.25
CA THR A 356 -0.06 -14.52 -29.89
C THR A 356 -1.31 -14.39 -29.04
N TRP A 357 -1.81 -13.17 -28.88
CA TRP A 357 -3.04 -12.87 -28.16
C TRP A 357 -4.00 -12.08 -29.04
N GLN A 358 -5.28 -12.46 -29.06
CA GLN A 358 -6.38 -11.61 -29.51
C GLN A 358 -6.77 -10.72 -28.33
N VAL A 359 -6.45 -9.45 -28.40
CA VAL A 359 -6.69 -8.50 -27.34
C VAL A 359 -7.90 -7.65 -27.68
N HIS A 360 -8.88 -7.62 -26.78
CA HIS A 360 -9.99 -6.69 -26.79
C HIS A 360 -10.11 -5.99 -25.45
N VAL A 361 -10.25 -4.68 -25.46
CA VAL A 361 -10.39 -3.86 -24.25
C VAL A 361 -11.61 -2.97 -24.38
N ASP A 362 -12.52 -3.04 -23.43
CA ASP A 362 -13.55 -2.02 -23.24
C ASP A 362 -13.06 -0.98 -22.24
N VAL A 363 -13.11 0.28 -22.62
CA VAL A 363 -12.83 1.43 -21.77
C VAL A 363 -14.10 2.26 -21.69
N THR A 364 -14.65 2.39 -20.49
CA THR A 364 -15.92 3.11 -20.26
C THR A 364 -15.77 4.18 -19.20
N ASP A 365 -16.67 5.17 -19.22
CA ASP A 365 -16.70 6.25 -18.25
C ASP A 365 -15.34 6.97 -18.14
N ARG A 366 -14.76 7.33 -19.29
CA ARG A 366 -13.44 7.98 -19.42
C ARG A 366 -12.29 7.17 -18.79
N GLY A 367 -12.43 5.86 -18.76
CA GLY A 367 -11.43 4.94 -18.21
C GLY A 367 -11.57 4.66 -16.71
N GLN A 368 -12.67 5.06 -16.09
CA GLN A 368 -12.97 4.64 -14.71
C GLN A 368 -13.42 3.18 -14.61
N ALA A 369 -13.85 2.58 -15.72
CA ALA A 369 -14.09 1.15 -15.79
C ALA A 369 -13.44 0.57 -17.05
N MET A 370 -12.76 -0.57 -16.91
CA MET A 370 -12.07 -1.24 -18.00
C MET A 370 -12.28 -2.75 -17.91
N LYS A 371 -12.48 -3.37 -19.07
CA LYS A 371 -12.50 -4.84 -19.20
C LYS A 371 -11.47 -5.26 -20.22
N LEU A 372 -10.66 -6.24 -19.86
CA LEU A 372 -9.65 -6.82 -20.73
C LEU A 372 -10.03 -8.27 -21.06
N TYR A 373 -10.09 -8.56 -22.35
CA TYR A 373 -10.31 -9.90 -22.86
C TYR A 373 -9.07 -10.36 -23.64
N ILE A 374 -8.65 -11.58 -23.39
CA ILE A 374 -7.58 -12.26 -24.14
C ILE A 374 -8.18 -13.53 -24.75
N ASP A 375 -8.05 -13.68 -26.05
CA ASP A 375 -8.60 -14.80 -26.83
C ASP A 375 -10.10 -15.04 -26.54
N GLY A 376 -10.86 -13.95 -26.37
CA GLY A 376 -12.29 -13.94 -26.06
C GLY A 376 -12.64 -14.24 -24.60
N THR A 377 -11.66 -14.51 -23.75
CA THR A 377 -11.89 -14.76 -22.30
C THR A 377 -11.71 -13.45 -21.54
N LEU A 378 -12.66 -13.12 -20.64
CA LEU A 378 -12.55 -11.98 -19.73
C LEU A 378 -11.45 -12.28 -18.69
N ILE A 379 -10.38 -11.49 -18.72
CA ILE A 379 -9.21 -11.64 -17.85
C ILE A 379 -9.24 -10.65 -16.70
N ALA A 380 -9.66 -9.41 -16.97
CA ALA A 380 -9.73 -8.38 -15.96
C ALA A 380 -11.02 -7.55 -16.14
N ASP A 381 -11.73 -7.31 -15.04
CA ASP A 381 -12.91 -6.45 -14.96
C ASP A 381 -12.71 -5.50 -13.77
N GLY A 382 -12.21 -4.31 -14.05
CA GLY A 382 -11.82 -3.34 -13.04
C GLY A 382 -12.63 -2.06 -13.14
N THR A 383 -13.20 -1.64 -12.03
CA THR A 383 -13.89 -0.34 -11.90
C THR A 383 -13.22 0.46 -10.80
N GLU A 384 -12.80 1.68 -11.12
CA GLU A 384 -12.31 2.61 -10.11
C GLU A 384 -13.48 3.12 -9.25
N VAL A 385 -13.26 3.17 -7.94
CA VAL A 385 -14.21 3.83 -7.04
C VAL A 385 -14.20 5.33 -7.37
N LYS A 386 -15.36 5.88 -7.73
CA LYS A 386 -15.49 7.26 -8.21
C LYS A 386 -15.31 8.31 -7.11
N ASP A 387 -15.64 7.94 -5.86
CA ASP A 387 -15.61 8.85 -4.72
C ASP A 387 -14.51 8.43 -3.76
N GLU A 388 -13.50 9.28 -3.59
CA GLU A 388 -12.41 9.09 -2.65
C GLU A 388 -12.77 9.73 -1.29
N PRO A 389 -12.86 8.99 -0.19
CA PRO A 389 -13.00 9.58 1.14
C PRO A 389 -11.75 10.41 1.49
N ARG A 390 -11.89 11.73 1.47
CA ARG A 390 -10.78 12.69 1.68
C ARG A 390 -10.84 13.39 3.04
N ARG A 391 -11.89 13.13 3.82
CA ARG A 391 -12.08 13.66 5.17
C ARG A 391 -12.40 12.52 6.11
N THR A 392 -11.59 12.36 7.14
CA THR A 392 -11.79 11.34 8.17
C THR A 392 -11.66 11.98 9.55
N VAL A 393 -12.45 11.48 10.50
CA VAL A 393 -12.31 11.80 11.91
C VAL A 393 -12.28 10.47 12.67
N THR A 394 -11.31 10.31 13.55
CA THR A 394 -11.24 9.19 14.49
C THR A 394 -10.99 9.71 15.89
N VAL A 395 -11.57 9.06 16.88
CA VAL A 395 -11.35 9.37 18.29
C VAL A 395 -10.68 8.18 18.94
N SER A 396 -9.66 8.44 19.74
CA SER A 396 -8.98 7.40 20.48
C SER A 396 -8.58 7.90 21.88
N ARG A 397 -8.32 6.96 22.80
CA ARG A 397 -8.01 7.28 24.19
C ARG A 397 -6.83 6.45 24.69
N ASN A 398 -5.93 7.11 25.38
CA ASN A 398 -4.92 6.47 26.21
C ASN A 398 -5.42 6.45 27.66
N ASP A 399 -5.82 5.29 28.14
CA ASP A 399 -6.40 5.13 29.47
C ASP A 399 -5.38 5.38 30.58
N LYS A 400 -4.11 5.01 30.35
CA LYS A 400 -3.03 5.21 31.31
C LYS A 400 -2.66 6.69 31.46
N ALA A 401 -2.64 7.44 30.37
CA ALA A 401 -2.36 8.87 30.39
C ALA A 401 -3.62 9.70 30.75
N GLY A 402 -4.80 9.12 30.60
CA GLY A 402 -6.08 9.84 30.73
C GLY A 402 -6.32 10.83 29.58
N GLU A 403 -5.65 10.65 28.46
CA GLU A 403 -5.68 11.56 27.31
C GLU A 403 -6.63 11.04 26.21
N THR A 404 -7.43 11.94 25.67
CA THR A 404 -8.28 11.66 24.50
C THR A 404 -7.69 12.37 23.28
N TYR A 405 -7.62 11.66 22.17
CA TYR A 405 -7.12 12.17 20.89
C TYR A 405 -8.23 12.18 19.85
N VAL A 406 -8.44 13.35 19.24
CA VAL A 406 -9.29 13.47 18.05
C VAL A 406 -8.39 13.72 16.85
N ARG A 407 -8.39 12.80 15.90
CA ARG A 407 -7.61 12.90 14.68
C ARG A 407 -8.50 13.30 13.51
N VAL A 408 -8.16 14.40 12.88
CA VAL A 408 -8.90 14.96 11.75
C VAL A 408 -7.97 15.00 10.54
N VAL A 409 -8.33 14.29 9.50
CA VAL A 409 -7.71 14.42 8.18
C VAL A 409 -8.64 15.20 7.27
N ASN A 410 -8.14 16.28 6.70
CA ASN A 410 -8.82 17.07 5.67
C ASN A 410 -7.94 17.17 4.43
N ALA A 411 -8.06 16.21 3.53
CA ALA A 411 -7.32 16.16 2.26
C ALA A 411 -8.12 16.80 1.11
N MET A 412 -8.70 17.97 1.38
CA MET A 412 -9.44 18.79 0.42
C MET A 412 -9.02 20.27 0.53
N ASP A 413 -9.37 21.06 -0.47
CA ASP A 413 -8.96 22.45 -0.68
C ASP A 413 -9.70 23.50 0.17
N ALA A 414 -10.66 23.08 0.98
CA ALA A 414 -11.41 23.96 1.87
C ALA A 414 -11.31 23.49 3.32
N PRO A 415 -11.24 24.41 4.30
CA PRO A 415 -11.31 24.06 5.71
C PRO A 415 -12.66 23.41 6.04
N ILE A 416 -12.69 22.64 7.14
CA ILE A 416 -13.93 22.06 7.66
C ILE A 416 -14.14 22.42 9.13
N SER A 417 -15.38 22.64 9.50
CA SER A 417 -15.78 22.68 10.92
C SER A 417 -16.09 21.25 11.37
N VAL A 418 -15.54 20.90 12.53
CA VAL A 418 -15.75 19.61 13.18
C VAL A 418 -16.48 19.87 14.49
N ASP A 419 -17.73 19.38 14.58
CA ASP A 419 -18.53 19.46 15.81
C ASP A 419 -18.17 18.30 16.75
N LEU A 420 -17.55 18.62 17.85
CA LEU A 420 -17.08 17.67 18.87
C LEU A 420 -18.02 17.56 20.07
N ARG A 421 -19.14 18.32 20.12
CA ARG A 421 -20.03 18.39 21.30
C ARG A 421 -20.52 17.01 21.75
N GLN A 422 -20.92 16.17 20.80
CA GLN A 422 -21.38 14.82 21.12
C GLN A 422 -20.23 13.99 21.69
N ILE A 423 -19.06 14.02 21.07
CA ILE A 423 -17.86 13.28 21.52
C ILE A 423 -17.44 13.73 22.93
N LEU A 424 -17.39 15.03 23.16
CA LEU A 424 -17.05 15.59 24.49
C LEU A 424 -18.03 15.13 25.55
N ALA A 425 -19.33 15.09 25.22
CA ALA A 425 -20.38 14.64 26.14
C ALA A 425 -20.33 13.12 26.41
N GLU A 426 -20.20 12.31 25.39
CA GLU A 426 -20.14 10.83 25.49
C GLU A 426 -18.92 10.35 26.29
N LEU A 427 -17.79 11.01 26.11
CA LEU A 427 -16.55 10.71 26.84
C LEU A 427 -16.47 11.40 28.20
N ASN A 428 -17.51 12.16 28.61
CA ASN A 428 -17.56 12.92 29.86
C ASN A 428 -16.35 13.87 30.01
N ILE A 429 -15.92 14.51 28.94
CA ILE A 429 -14.82 15.50 28.96
C ILE A 429 -15.27 16.71 29.71
N SER A 430 -14.51 17.11 30.75
CA SER A 430 -14.84 18.29 31.53
C SER A 430 -14.66 19.59 30.74
N THR A 431 -15.41 20.63 31.07
CA THR A 431 -15.25 21.96 30.48
C THR A 431 -13.80 22.48 30.64
N ALA A 432 -13.17 22.19 31.79
CA ALA A 432 -11.78 22.59 32.05
C ALA A 432 -10.80 21.90 31.13
N SER A 433 -11.01 20.59 30.85
CA SER A 433 -10.19 19.81 29.87
C SER A 433 -10.42 20.33 28.46
N ALA A 434 -11.66 20.61 28.08
CA ALA A 434 -12.01 21.18 26.78
C ALA A 434 -11.38 22.57 26.55
N ALA A 435 -11.37 23.43 27.59
CA ALA A 435 -10.76 24.76 27.56
C ALA A 435 -9.22 24.74 27.47
N SER A 436 -8.58 23.62 27.81
CA SER A 436 -7.11 23.45 27.84
C SER A 436 -6.58 22.45 26.81
N ALA A 437 -7.35 22.16 25.79
CA ALA A 437 -6.96 21.25 24.73
C ALA A 437 -5.80 21.81 23.87
N THR A 438 -5.09 20.93 23.20
CA THR A 438 -4.05 21.34 22.25
C THR A 438 -4.30 20.70 20.88
N ALA A 439 -4.02 21.43 19.82
CA ALA A 439 -4.03 20.92 18.45
C ALA A 439 -2.60 20.88 17.88
N THR A 440 -2.17 19.71 17.45
CA THR A 440 -0.95 19.54 16.62
C THR A 440 -1.38 19.41 15.17
N VAL A 441 -0.98 20.37 14.34
CA VAL A 441 -1.45 20.50 12.96
C VAL A 441 -0.28 20.39 11.99
N LEU A 442 -0.33 19.42 11.09
CA LEU A 442 0.47 19.33 9.87
C LEU A 442 -0.39 19.79 8.71
N ALA A 443 -0.02 20.88 8.04
CA ALA A 443 -0.78 21.45 6.94
C ALA A 443 0.12 22.10 5.89
N GLY A 444 -0.40 22.29 4.68
CA GLY A 444 0.25 23.03 3.60
C GLY A 444 -0.75 23.53 2.56
N ASP A 445 -0.35 24.52 1.79
CA ASP A 445 -1.21 25.13 0.77
C ASP A 445 -1.24 24.35 -0.55
N ASN A 446 -0.28 23.44 -0.76
CA ASN A 446 -0.18 22.61 -1.95
C ASN A 446 -0.06 21.13 -1.56
N PRO A 447 -1.07 20.29 -1.88
CA PRO A 447 -1.05 18.87 -1.55
C PRO A 447 0.09 18.09 -2.24
N TYR A 448 0.62 18.61 -3.34
CA TYR A 448 1.72 18.02 -4.11
C TYR A 448 3.09 18.60 -3.76
N ALA A 449 3.19 19.40 -2.70
CA ALA A 449 4.47 19.87 -2.17
C ALA A 449 5.20 18.74 -1.45
N GLY A 450 6.51 18.72 -1.55
CA GLY A 450 7.43 17.71 -1.03
C GLY A 450 8.20 17.03 -2.16
N GLN A 451 9.51 16.83 -1.94
CA GLN A 451 10.41 16.20 -2.89
C GLN A 451 11.23 15.11 -2.20
N VAL A 452 11.54 14.08 -2.97
CA VAL A 452 12.37 12.96 -2.50
C VAL A 452 13.74 13.47 -2.08
N GLY A 453 14.19 13.07 -0.89
CA GLY A 453 15.48 13.47 -0.35
C GLY A 453 15.53 14.88 0.26
N GLU A 454 14.41 15.55 0.38
CA GLU A 454 14.31 16.89 0.95
C GLU A 454 13.45 16.92 2.22
N GLU A 455 13.69 17.95 3.04
CA GLU A 455 12.81 18.25 4.16
C GLU A 455 11.44 18.70 3.65
N SER A 456 10.37 18.25 4.29
CA SER A 456 9.02 18.71 3.96
C SER A 456 8.91 20.25 4.14
N PRO A 457 8.21 20.96 3.24
CA PRO A 457 8.02 22.41 3.32
C PRO A 457 7.39 22.90 4.64
N THR A 458 6.58 22.09 5.26
CA THR A 458 5.95 22.37 6.55
C THR A 458 6.14 21.22 7.54
N ARG A 459 6.07 21.56 8.83
CA ARG A 459 6.19 20.61 9.95
C ARG A 459 4.99 20.79 10.89
N PRO A 460 4.67 19.77 11.73
CA PRO A 460 3.62 19.89 12.72
C PRO A 460 3.84 21.10 13.63
N ARG A 461 2.77 21.82 13.91
CA ARG A 461 2.77 22.94 14.87
C ARG A 461 1.72 22.68 15.93
N GLN A 462 2.12 22.77 17.20
CA GLN A 462 1.21 22.65 18.32
C GLN A 462 0.76 24.02 18.80
N THR A 463 -0.54 24.15 19.05
CA THR A 463 -1.18 25.35 19.60
C THR A 463 -2.19 24.96 20.67
N ALA A 464 -2.33 25.80 21.69
CA ALA A 464 -3.46 25.69 22.63
C ALA A 464 -4.75 26.07 21.90
N ILE A 465 -5.82 25.35 22.18
CA ILE A 465 -7.16 25.60 21.63
C ILE A 465 -8.19 25.50 22.73
N ASP A 466 -9.31 26.21 22.56
CA ASP A 466 -10.48 26.16 23.45
C ASP A 466 -11.61 25.42 22.71
N LEU A 467 -12.08 24.33 23.28
CA LEU A 467 -13.17 23.49 22.74
C LEU A 467 -14.43 23.59 23.63
N THR A 468 -14.59 24.63 24.43
CA THR A 468 -15.75 24.77 25.33
C THR A 468 -17.08 24.93 24.58
N ASP A 469 -17.05 25.46 23.35
CA ASP A 469 -18.18 25.51 22.43
C ASP A 469 -18.36 24.23 21.60
N GLY A 470 -17.38 23.33 21.67
CA GLY A 470 -17.37 22.04 20.95
C GLY A 470 -17.00 22.12 19.48
N ASP A 471 -16.59 23.27 18.96
CA ASP A 471 -16.28 23.45 17.54
C ASP A 471 -14.76 23.55 17.30
N TYR A 472 -14.29 22.86 16.26
CA TYR A 472 -12.92 22.97 15.77
C TYR A 472 -12.92 23.15 14.24
N THR A 473 -12.12 24.09 13.73
CA THR A 473 -11.93 24.28 12.30
C THR A 473 -10.60 23.66 11.86
N ALA A 474 -10.65 22.56 11.13
CA ALA A 474 -9.48 21.94 10.53
C ALA A 474 -9.11 22.65 9.20
N PRO A 475 -7.84 23.05 9.00
CA PRO A 475 -7.41 23.69 7.76
C PRO A 475 -7.61 22.82 6.53
N ALA A 476 -7.61 23.42 5.34
CA ALA A 476 -7.44 22.69 4.09
C ALA A 476 -6.10 21.93 4.11
N TRP A 477 -6.03 20.80 3.40
CA TRP A 477 -4.83 19.98 3.24
C TRP A 477 -4.07 19.77 4.56
N SER A 478 -4.75 19.19 5.55
CA SER A 478 -4.20 19.05 6.90
C SER A 478 -4.45 17.69 7.53
N PHE A 479 -3.53 17.31 8.41
CA PHE A 479 -3.72 16.31 9.46
C PHE A 479 -3.59 17.00 10.83
N THR A 480 -4.61 16.87 11.66
CA THR A 480 -4.66 17.43 13.01
C THR A 480 -4.84 16.32 14.03
N THR A 481 -4.04 16.35 15.09
CA THR A 481 -4.29 15.60 16.33
C THR A 481 -4.65 16.60 17.43
N ILE A 482 -5.87 16.53 17.91
CA ILE A 482 -6.32 17.28 19.09
C ILE A 482 -6.11 16.39 20.31
N THR A 483 -5.41 16.91 21.31
CA THR A 483 -5.18 16.23 22.59
C THR A 483 -5.98 16.93 23.68
N ILE A 484 -6.79 16.16 24.40
CA ILE A 484 -7.63 16.61 25.52
C ILE A 484 -7.22 15.79 26.74
N LYS A 485 -6.85 16.48 27.84
CA LYS A 485 -6.34 15.88 29.10
C LYS A 485 -7.41 15.85 30.18
#